data_1743d99e2acaa23212079a24f94aad8a
#
_entry.id   1743d99e2acaa23212079a24f94aad8a
#
_cell.length_a   1.000
_cell.length_b   1.000
_cell.length_c   1.000
_cell.angle_alpha   90.00
_cell.angle_beta   90.00
_cell.angle_gamma   90.00
#
_symmetry.space_group_name_H-M   'P 1'
#
loop_
_entity.id
_entity.type
_entity.pdbx_description
1 polymer ?
#
loop_
_entity_poly.entity_id
_entity_poly.type
_entity_poly.pdbx_seq_one_letter_code
_entity_poly.pdbx_strand_id
1 'polypeptide(L)'
;MNPGEVYLTDEEYKDMIELIKKNPYILSDMVDGISFKTSDTIAFNMGLPKNSIMRIRSGIIHILRSAAYTSGHVYMPKDVLIEHTVYTLKVTDDEVIAAISELLASKELFQD
;
A
#
# COMPACT_ATOMS: atom_id res chain seq x y z
N MET A 1 -31.45 2.19 11.43
CA MET A 1 -30.28 2.63 10.65
C MET A 1 -29.92 4.05 11.04
N ASN A 2 -28.68 4.28 11.40
CA ASN A 2 -28.24 5.62 11.78
C ASN A 2 -28.02 6.48 10.53
N PRO A 3 -28.40 7.76 10.57
CA PRO A 3 -28.10 8.67 9.46
C PRO A 3 -26.57 8.73 9.21
N GLY A 4 -26.18 8.56 7.97
CA GLY A 4 -24.77 8.57 7.59
C GLY A 4 -24.10 7.22 7.53
N GLU A 5 -24.74 6.16 8.02
CA GLU A 5 -24.23 4.81 7.84
C GLU A 5 -24.56 4.31 6.44
N VAL A 6 -23.57 3.67 5.82
CA VAL A 6 -23.71 3.09 4.49
C VAL A 6 -23.53 1.58 4.61
N TYR A 7 -24.51 0.85 4.13
CA TYR A 7 -24.47 -0.61 4.14
C TYR A 7 -24.25 -1.11 2.71
N LEU A 8 -23.35 -2.06 2.57
CA LEU A 8 -23.06 -2.67 1.29
C LEU A 8 -24.11 -3.73 0.97
N THR A 9 -24.43 -3.88 -0.30
CA THR A 9 -25.26 -5.01 -0.76
C THR A 9 -24.44 -6.29 -0.70
N ASP A 10 -25.14 -7.46 -0.79
CA ASP A 10 -24.46 -8.75 -0.80
C ASP A 10 -23.46 -8.86 -1.95
N GLU A 11 -23.81 -8.32 -3.13
CA GLU A 11 -22.91 -8.33 -4.29
C GLU A 11 -21.68 -7.47 -4.05
N GLU A 12 -21.86 -6.31 -3.43
CA GLU A 12 -20.75 -5.42 -3.11
C GLU A 12 -19.79 -6.07 -2.12
N TYR A 13 -20.31 -6.79 -1.11
CA TYR A 13 -19.49 -7.56 -0.18
C TYR A 13 -18.68 -8.64 -0.89
N LYS A 14 -19.32 -9.37 -1.83
CA LYS A 14 -18.63 -10.40 -2.61
C LYS A 14 -17.52 -9.80 -3.45
N ASP A 15 -17.80 -8.67 -4.10
CA ASP A 15 -16.81 -7.97 -4.92
C ASP A 15 -15.62 -7.51 -4.08
N MET A 16 -15.90 -6.97 -2.88
CA MET A 16 -14.83 -6.56 -1.96
C MET A 16 -13.96 -7.74 -1.53
N ILE A 17 -14.60 -8.87 -1.20
CA ILE A 17 -13.87 -10.07 -0.79
C ILE A 17 -12.96 -10.55 -1.91
N GLU A 18 -13.43 -10.53 -3.15
CA GLU A 18 -12.62 -10.92 -4.30
C GLU A 18 -11.43 -9.96 -4.50
N LEU A 19 -11.66 -8.66 -4.34
CA LEU A 19 -10.59 -7.67 -4.43
C LEU A 19 -9.53 -7.88 -3.34
N ILE A 20 -9.97 -8.16 -2.12
CA ILE A 20 -9.07 -8.41 -0.98
C ILE A 20 -8.24 -9.69 -1.23
N LYS A 21 -8.86 -10.73 -1.78
CA LYS A 21 -8.14 -11.97 -2.11
C LYS A 21 -7.07 -11.74 -3.15
N LYS A 22 -7.30 -10.82 -4.10
CA LYS A 22 -6.31 -10.47 -5.12
C LYS A 22 -5.23 -9.56 -4.57
N ASN A 23 -5.61 -8.60 -3.74
CA ASN A 23 -4.68 -7.63 -3.18
C ASN A 23 -5.15 -7.16 -1.81
N PRO A 24 -4.70 -7.80 -0.72
CA PRO A 24 -5.11 -7.40 0.63
C PRO A 24 -4.68 -5.99 1.02
N TYR A 25 -3.70 -5.42 0.33
CA TYR A 25 -3.25 -4.06 0.61
C TYR A 25 -4.26 -2.99 0.21
N ILE A 26 -5.26 -3.37 -0.56
CA ILE A 26 -6.36 -2.48 -0.91
C ILE A 26 -7.11 -2.01 0.34
N LEU A 27 -7.09 -2.79 1.42
CA LEU A 27 -7.75 -2.43 2.68
C LEU A 27 -7.17 -1.16 3.28
N SER A 28 -5.84 -1.03 3.31
CA SER A 28 -5.21 0.18 3.85
C SER A 28 -5.39 1.39 2.94
N ASP A 29 -5.64 1.16 1.64
CA ASP A 29 -5.89 2.24 0.68
C ASP A 29 -7.33 2.73 0.71
N MET A 30 -8.29 1.85 0.96
CA MET A 30 -9.72 2.16 0.83
C MET A 30 -10.42 2.39 2.16
N VAL A 31 -9.91 1.88 3.26
CA VAL A 31 -10.59 1.93 4.55
C VAL A 31 -9.75 2.73 5.54
N ASP A 32 -10.33 3.84 6.02
CA ASP A 32 -9.69 4.64 7.05
C ASP A 32 -9.58 3.83 8.35
N GLY A 33 -8.43 3.93 8.98
CA GLY A 33 -8.18 3.21 10.23
C GLY A 33 -7.54 1.85 10.06
N ILE A 34 -7.44 1.33 8.83
CA ILE A 34 -6.70 0.11 8.56
C ILE A 34 -5.31 0.51 8.06
N SER A 35 -4.29 0.17 8.86
CA SER A 35 -2.92 0.53 8.54
C SER A 35 -2.30 -0.46 7.55
N PHE A 36 -1.22 -0.03 6.90
CA PHE A 36 -0.41 -0.92 6.06
C PHE A 36 0.02 -2.17 6.82
N LYS A 37 0.40 -2.02 8.08
CA LYS A 37 0.83 -3.16 8.92
C LYS A 37 -0.27 -4.21 9.05
N THR A 38 -1.52 -3.79 9.22
CA THR A 38 -2.65 -4.71 9.29
C THR A 38 -2.85 -5.45 7.97
N SER A 39 -2.82 -4.72 6.85
CA SER A 39 -2.89 -5.33 5.52
C SER A 39 -1.73 -6.31 5.29
N ASP A 40 -0.54 -5.96 5.73
CA ASP A 40 0.64 -6.80 5.61
C ASP A 40 0.47 -8.13 6.36
N THR A 41 -0.08 -8.06 7.57
CA THR A 41 -0.39 -9.26 8.36
C THR A 41 -1.39 -10.17 7.65
N ILE A 42 -2.44 -9.58 7.10
CA ILE A 42 -3.45 -10.32 6.33
C ILE A 42 -2.82 -10.98 5.13
N ALA A 43 -1.97 -10.26 4.40
CA ALA A 43 -1.28 -10.78 3.21
C ALA A 43 -0.42 -11.99 3.56
N PHE A 44 0.36 -11.92 4.63
CA PHE A 44 1.18 -13.05 5.05
C PHE A 44 0.33 -14.25 5.45
N ASN A 45 -0.78 -14.03 6.13
CA ASN A 45 -1.71 -15.09 6.50
C ASN A 45 -2.36 -15.75 5.26
N MET A 46 -2.47 -15.01 4.17
CA MET A 46 -2.95 -15.53 2.89
C MET A 46 -1.87 -16.25 2.09
N GLY A 47 -0.63 -16.24 2.56
CA GLY A 47 0.48 -16.90 1.89
C GLY A 47 1.19 -16.07 0.84
N LEU A 48 0.96 -14.76 0.79
CA LEU A 48 1.65 -13.90 -0.15
C LEU A 48 3.13 -13.74 0.22
N PRO A 49 4.03 -13.74 -0.77
CA PRO A 49 5.45 -13.63 -0.49
C PRO A 49 5.85 -12.23 -0.04
N LYS A 50 6.91 -12.18 0.75
CA LYS A 50 7.47 -10.93 1.26
C LYS A 50 7.87 -9.95 0.16
N ASN A 51 8.31 -10.44 -0.99
CA ASN A 51 8.74 -9.64 -2.12
C ASN A 51 7.63 -9.41 -3.15
N SER A 52 6.36 -9.64 -2.78
CA SER A 52 5.25 -9.35 -3.66
C SER A 52 5.30 -7.88 -4.11
N ILE A 53 5.13 -7.64 -5.40
CA ILE A 53 5.13 -6.28 -5.95
C ILE A 53 3.99 -5.45 -5.34
N MET A 54 2.86 -6.07 -5.05
CA MET A 54 1.75 -5.39 -4.39
C MET A 54 2.14 -4.87 -3.00
N ARG A 55 2.87 -5.69 -2.26
CA ARG A 55 3.36 -5.32 -0.93
C ARG A 55 4.31 -4.13 -1.00
N ILE A 56 5.27 -4.20 -1.92
CA ILE A 56 6.30 -3.17 -2.04
C ILE A 56 5.69 -1.84 -2.50
N ARG A 57 4.79 -1.88 -3.48
CA ARG A 57 4.08 -0.69 -3.95
C ARG A 57 3.30 -0.02 -2.82
N SER A 58 2.51 -0.79 -2.10
CA SER A 58 1.71 -0.27 -0.99
C SER A 58 2.59 0.23 0.14
N GLY A 59 3.70 -0.44 0.41
CA GLY A 59 4.67 0.00 1.40
C GLY A 59 5.31 1.35 1.06
N ILE A 60 5.65 1.56 -0.21
CA ILE A 60 6.19 2.83 -0.69
C ILE A 60 5.17 3.96 -0.48
N ILE A 61 3.94 3.72 -0.88
CA ILE A 61 2.85 4.70 -0.71
C ILE A 61 2.66 5.02 0.77
N HIS A 62 2.68 4.01 1.63
CA HIS A 62 2.55 4.18 3.06
C HIS A 62 3.68 5.05 3.63
N ILE A 63 4.92 4.79 3.23
CA ILE A 63 6.08 5.57 3.68
C ILE A 63 5.95 7.04 3.27
N LEU A 64 5.55 7.28 2.03
CA LEU A 64 5.36 8.64 1.52
C LEU A 64 4.23 9.37 2.24
N ARG A 65 3.12 8.69 2.48
CA ARG A 65 1.99 9.27 3.23
C ARG A 65 2.38 9.59 4.66
N SER A 66 3.13 8.72 5.31
CA SER A 66 3.61 8.95 6.67
C SER A 66 4.55 10.14 6.73
N ALA A 67 5.44 10.30 5.74
CA ALA A 67 6.34 11.44 5.65
C ALA A 67 5.56 12.74 5.46
N ALA A 68 4.55 12.73 4.59
CA ALA A 68 3.69 13.88 4.36
C ALA A 68 2.93 14.29 5.62
N TYR A 69 2.41 13.30 6.33
CA TYR A 69 1.64 13.55 7.54
C TYR A 69 2.51 14.14 8.64
N THR A 70 3.74 13.67 8.77
CA THR A 70 4.66 14.10 9.83
C THR A 70 5.31 15.45 9.52
N SER A 71 5.76 15.66 8.29
CA SER A 71 6.56 16.83 7.90
C SER A 71 5.80 17.87 7.09
N GLY A 72 4.56 17.59 6.70
CA GLY A 72 3.73 18.51 5.95
C GLY A 72 3.99 18.54 4.45
N HIS A 73 4.90 17.71 3.94
CA HIS A 73 5.15 17.58 2.50
C HIS A 73 5.71 16.20 2.17
N VAL A 74 5.56 15.82 0.90
CA VAL A 74 5.93 14.48 0.41
C VAL A 74 7.23 14.49 -0.41
N TYR A 75 8.10 15.42 -0.14
CA TYR A 75 9.35 15.53 -0.90
C TYR A 75 10.42 14.66 -0.24
N MET A 76 10.77 13.57 -0.91
CA MET A 76 11.78 12.63 -0.44
C MET A 76 12.67 12.24 -1.62
N PRO A 77 14.00 12.39 -1.51
CA PRO A 77 14.89 11.93 -2.57
C PRO A 77 14.71 10.44 -2.85
N LYS A 78 14.84 10.06 -4.12
CA LYS A 78 14.60 8.68 -4.55
C LYS A 78 15.50 7.67 -3.83
N ASP A 79 16.77 7.99 -3.66
CA ASP A 79 17.72 7.12 -2.97
C ASP A 79 17.36 6.92 -1.50
N VAL A 80 16.87 7.98 -0.83
CA VAL A 80 16.40 7.90 0.55
C VAL A 80 15.14 7.03 0.64
N LEU A 81 14.24 7.19 -0.31
CA LEU A 81 13.02 6.37 -0.36
C LEU A 81 13.37 4.89 -0.55
N ILE A 82 14.29 4.57 -1.44
CA ILE A 82 14.73 3.21 -1.68
C ILE A 82 15.32 2.62 -0.39
N GLU A 83 16.23 3.32 0.23
CA GLU A 83 16.89 2.88 1.46
C GLU A 83 15.88 2.63 2.59
N HIS A 84 14.96 3.56 2.79
CA HIS A 84 13.93 3.46 3.82
C HIS A 84 13.01 2.26 3.56
N THR A 85 12.62 2.06 2.32
CA THR A 85 11.74 0.95 1.93
C THR A 85 12.43 -0.39 2.12
N VAL A 86 13.68 -0.51 1.71
CA VAL A 86 14.49 -1.71 1.90
C VAL A 86 14.56 -2.07 3.38
N TYR A 87 14.84 -1.10 4.21
CA TYR A 87 14.94 -1.30 5.66
C TYR A 87 13.60 -1.71 6.28
N THR A 88 12.54 -1.01 5.91
CA THR A 88 11.21 -1.20 6.52
C THR A 88 10.57 -2.52 6.10
N LEU A 89 10.64 -2.85 4.81
CA LEU A 89 9.98 -4.03 4.26
C LEU A 89 10.88 -5.25 4.20
N LYS A 90 12.18 -5.07 4.39
CA LYS A 90 13.18 -6.15 4.34
C LYS A 90 13.22 -6.82 2.96
N VAL A 91 13.32 -5.99 1.94
CA VAL A 91 13.40 -6.40 0.54
C VAL A 91 14.68 -5.85 -0.07
N THR A 92 14.97 -6.19 -1.34
CA THR A 92 16.18 -5.75 -2.01
C THR A 92 15.99 -4.41 -2.70
N ASP A 93 17.10 -3.72 -2.97
CA ASP A 93 17.09 -2.46 -3.73
C ASP A 93 16.43 -2.64 -5.10
N ASP A 94 16.77 -3.72 -5.80
CA ASP A 94 16.22 -3.99 -7.14
C ASP A 94 14.72 -4.16 -7.10
N GLU A 95 14.21 -4.83 -6.09
CA GLU A 95 12.77 -5.03 -5.90
C GLU A 95 12.06 -3.69 -5.67
N VAL A 96 12.66 -2.81 -4.88
CA VAL A 96 12.10 -1.48 -4.62
C VAL A 96 12.15 -0.61 -5.88
N ILE A 97 13.26 -0.65 -6.60
CA ILE A 97 13.41 0.12 -7.85
C ILE A 97 12.36 -0.30 -8.87
N ALA A 98 12.14 -1.60 -9.01
CA ALA A 98 11.11 -2.12 -9.91
C ALA A 98 9.71 -1.61 -9.52
N ALA A 99 9.40 -1.59 -8.22
CA ALA A 99 8.11 -1.12 -7.73
C ALA A 99 7.93 0.37 -7.97
N ILE A 100 8.97 1.17 -7.75
CA ILE A 100 8.94 2.61 -8.03
C ILE A 100 8.67 2.86 -9.51
N SER A 101 9.37 2.13 -10.38
CA SER A 101 9.18 2.25 -11.83
C SER A 101 7.74 1.95 -12.23
N GLU A 102 7.13 0.94 -11.61
CA GLU A 102 5.75 0.57 -11.87
C GLU A 102 4.77 1.65 -11.41
N LEU A 103 5.01 2.22 -10.23
CA LEU A 103 4.17 3.30 -9.70
C LEU A 103 4.25 4.55 -10.58
N LEU A 104 5.42 4.88 -11.09
CA LEU A 104 5.59 6.01 -12.01
C LEU A 104 4.89 5.76 -13.33
N ALA A 105 4.99 4.53 -13.85
CA ALA A 105 4.33 4.15 -15.10
C ALA A 105 2.81 4.23 -14.98
N SER A 106 2.25 3.88 -13.80
CA SER A 106 0.81 3.94 -13.56
C SER A 106 0.34 5.34 -13.12
N LYS A 107 1.26 6.29 -13.01
CA LYS A 107 1.01 7.66 -12.57
C LYS A 107 0.50 7.78 -11.14
N GLU A 108 0.80 6.80 -10.30
CA GLU A 108 0.50 6.86 -8.87
C GLU A 108 1.55 7.67 -8.12
N LEU A 109 2.74 7.83 -8.69
CA LEU A 109 3.80 8.71 -8.20
C LEU A 109 4.20 9.68 -9.31
N PHE A 110 4.58 10.89 -8.92
CA PHE A 110 5.10 11.89 -9.84
C PHE A 110 6.56 12.13 -9.56
N GLN A 111 7.37 12.15 -10.61
CA GLN A 111 8.79 12.41 -10.54
C GLN A 111 9.04 13.87 -10.82
N ASP A 112 9.69 14.54 -9.90
CA ASP A 112 10.11 15.93 -10.06
C ASP A 112 11.61 16.00 -10.41
#